data_a39536b3ec3391ea65b700c66a7d5dc3
#
_entry.id   a39536b3ec3391ea65b700c66a7d5dc3
#
_cell.length_a   1.000
_cell.length_b   1.000
_cell.length_c   1.000
_cell.angle_alpha   90.00
_cell.angle_beta   90.00
_cell.angle_gamma   90.00
#
_symmetry.space_group_name_H-M   'P 1'
#
loop_
_entity.id
_entity.type
_entity.pdbx_description
1 polymer ?
#
loop_
_entity_poly.entity_id
_entity_poly.type
_entity_poly.pdbx_seq_one_letter_code
_entity_poly.pdbx_strand_id
1 'polypeptide(L)'
;MKVLVAVKRVVDYNVKVRAKADGSDVELNNVKMAINPFCEIAVEEAVRLKEAGTASEVVVASIGDKSCQEQIRTALALGADRGIHVEAEGRPEPLEVAKLLKGVIGAESPDLIILGKQSIDGDNNQTGQMLAALTGMGQGTFASEVNVGDGTVQVTREIDGGLQTVELKLPAVVTTDLRLNEPRYASLPNIMTVSYTHLTLP
;
A
#
# COMPACT_ATOMS: atom_id res chain seq x y z
N MET A 1 -2.71 -16.91 6.14
CA MET A 1 -2.31 -15.70 6.86
C MET A 1 -3.09 -14.49 6.36
N LYS A 2 -3.22 -13.43 7.16
CA LYS A 2 -3.84 -12.16 6.79
C LYS A 2 -2.77 -11.18 6.30
N VAL A 3 -2.99 -10.55 5.14
CA VAL A 3 -2.11 -9.53 4.58
C VAL A 3 -2.80 -8.17 4.66
N LEU A 4 -2.12 -7.16 5.22
CA LEU A 4 -2.56 -5.76 5.21
C LEU A 4 -1.76 -4.99 4.15
N VAL A 5 -2.44 -4.31 3.25
CA VAL A 5 -1.81 -3.47 2.22
C VAL A 5 -2.19 -2.00 2.47
N ALA A 6 -1.19 -1.13 2.59
CA ALA A 6 -1.44 0.31 2.65
C ALA A 6 -1.35 0.93 1.25
N VAL A 7 -2.38 1.68 0.86
CA VAL A 7 -2.44 2.37 -0.43
C VAL A 7 -2.59 3.88 -0.25
N LYS A 8 -1.97 4.65 -1.13
CA LYS A 8 -2.03 6.11 -1.13
C LYS A 8 -2.67 6.63 -2.42
N ARG A 9 -3.54 7.62 -2.28
CA ARG A 9 -4.09 8.40 -3.38
C ARG A 9 -3.08 9.47 -3.80
N VAL A 10 -2.70 9.48 -5.06
CA VAL A 10 -1.76 10.44 -5.64
C VAL A 10 -2.28 10.95 -6.98
N VAL A 11 -1.68 12.03 -7.50
CA VAL A 11 -1.94 12.45 -8.89
C VAL A 11 -1.47 11.35 -9.84
N ASP A 12 -2.29 11.01 -10.83
CA ASP A 12 -1.91 10.04 -11.88
C ASP A 12 -0.63 10.52 -12.57
N TYR A 13 0.37 9.65 -12.65
CA TYR A 13 1.70 9.98 -13.21
C TYR A 13 1.68 10.42 -14.68
N ASN A 14 0.59 10.15 -15.42
CA ASN A 14 0.39 10.63 -16.77
C ASN A 14 -0.10 12.09 -16.82
N VAL A 15 -0.49 12.66 -15.70
CA VAL A 15 -0.99 14.03 -15.61
C VAL A 15 0.18 15.02 -15.57
N LYS A 16 0.14 16.01 -16.43
CA LYS A 16 1.08 17.13 -16.35
C LYS A 16 0.63 18.08 -15.24
N VAL A 17 1.26 17.98 -14.08
CA VAL A 17 0.99 18.83 -12.92
C VAL A 17 1.36 20.29 -13.18
N ARG A 18 0.62 21.21 -12.55
CA ARG A 18 0.85 22.66 -12.61
C ARG A 18 0.91 23.21 -11.18
N ALA A 19 1.76 24.19 -10.95
CA ALA A 19 1.75 24.95 -9.71
C ALA A 19 0.55 25.90 -9.68
N LYS A 20 0.02 26.16 -8.48
CA LYS A 20 -0.94 27.24 -8.27
C LYS A 20 -0.31 28.59 -8.62
N ALA A 21 -1.14 29.58 -8.99
CA ALA A 21 -0.65 30.88 -9.44
C ALA A 21 0.17 31.62 -8.38
N ASP A 22 -0.11 31.37 -7.10
CA ASP A 22 0.60 31.93 -5.94
C ASP A 22 1.85 31.13 -5.53
N GLY A 23 2.13 30.02 -6.20
CA GLY A 23 3.26 29.14 -5.91
C GLY A 23 3.15 28.34 -4.61
N SER A 24 2.01 28.36 -3.93
CA SER A 24 1.85 27.73 -2.61
C SER A 24 1.75 26.20 -2.67
N ASP A 25 1.29 25.63 -3.78
CA ASP A 25 1.04 24.19 -3.90
C ASP A 25 0.82 23.80 -5.38
N VAL A 26 0.56 22.51 -5.61
CA VAL A 26 0.11 21.98 -6.89
C VAL A 26 -1.39 22.20 -7.08
N GLU A 27 -1.78 22.58 -8.32
CA GLU A 27 -3.21 22.69 -8.69
C GLU A 27 -3.82 21.29 -8.84
N LEU A 28 -4.77 20.97 -7.97
CA LEU A 28 -5.42 19.66 -7.92
C LEU A 28 -6.88 19.66 -8.40
N ASN A 29 -7.42 20.82 -8.80
CA ASN A 29 -8.79 20.92 -9.28
C ASN A 29 -8.95 20.15 -10.60
N ASN A 30 -9.90 19.20 -10.65
CA ASN A 30 -10.18 18.37 -11.82
C ASN A 30 -8.97 17.57 -12.35
N VAL A 31 -8.03 17.24 -11.47
CA VAL A 31 -6.88 16.40 -11.81
C VAL A 31 -7.24 14.94 -11.57
N LYS A 32 -6.89 14.08 -12.54
CA LYS A 32 -7.06 12.63 -12.36
C LYS A 32 -6.15 12.13 -11.25
N MET A 33 -6.74 11.41 -10.31
CA MET A 33 -6.04 10.77 -9.21
C MET A 33 -6.00 9.25 -9.41
N ALA A 34 -4.99 8.60 -8.86
CA ALA A 34 -4.77 7.15 -8.98
C ALA A 34 -4.21 6.56 -7.68
N ILE A 35 -4.12 5.24 -7.61
CA ILE A 35 -3.29 4.57 -6.60
C ILE A 35 -1.82 4.89 -6.94
N ASN A 36 -1.02 5.16 -5.92
CA ASN A 36 0.42 5.30 -6.08
C ASN A 36 1.01 4.03 -6.73
N PRO A 37 1.83 4.13 -7.80
CA PRO A 37 2.35 2.98 -8.53
C PRO A 37 3.03 1.92 -7.65
N PHE A 38 3.82 2.34 -6.66
CA PHE A 38 4.43 1.40 -5.72
C PHE A 38 3.40 0.68 -4.84
N CYS A 39 2.25 1.31 -4.56
CA CYS A 39 1.16 0.67 -3.83
C CYS A 39 0.38 -0.31 -4.71
N GLU A 40 0.29 -0.08 -6.03
CA GLU A 40 -0.29 -1.05 -6.97
C GLU A 40 0.52 -2.34 -6.99
N ILE A 41 1.86 -2.25 -6.98
CA ILE A 41 2.76 -3.40 -6.83
C ILE A 41 2.47 -4.16 -5.51
N ALA A 42 2.24 -3.43 -4.42
CA ALA A 42 1.93 -4.03 -3.12
C ALA A 42 0.59 -4.78 -3.13
N VAL A 43 -0.45 -4.20 -3.77
CA VAL A 43 -1.76 -4.86 -3.95
C VAL A 43 -1.62 -6.11 -4.79
N GLU A 44 -0.94 -6.02 -5.93
CA GLU A 44 -0.69 -7.16 -6.81
C GLU A 44 -0.01 -8.31 -6.08
N GLU A 45 1.04 -8.01 -5.28
CA GLU A 45 1.75 -9.04 -4.53
C GLU A 45 0.84 -9.73 -3.51
N ALA A 46 0.05 -8.98 -2.76
CA ALA A 46 -0.89 -9.54 -1.80
C ALA A 46 -1.95 -10.42 -2.47
N VAL A 47 -2.45 -10.01 -3.64
CA VAL A 47 -3.42 -10.80 -4.41
C VAL A 47 -2.77 -12.08 -4.95
N ARG A 48 -1.53 -12.04 -5.43
CA ARG A 48 -0.78 -13.24 -5.85
C ARG A 48 -0.58 -14.22 -4.69
N LEU A 49 -0.23 -13.73 -3.50
CA LEU A 49 -0.12 -14.56 -2.30
C LEU A 49 -1.46 -15.23 -1.94
N LYS A 50 -2.58 -14.54 -2.14
CA LYS A 50 -3.91 -15.11 -1.94
C LYS A 50 -4.26 -16.17 -2.99
N GLU A 51 -4.00 -15.91 -4.26
CA GLU A 51 -4.22 -16.86 -5.36
C GLU A 51 -3.36 -18.12 -5.20
N ALA A 52 -2.16 -17.99 -4.66
CA ALA A 52 -1.29 -19.12 -4.30
C ALA A 52 -1.75 -19.90 -3.04
N GLY A 53 -2.82 -19.44 -2.36
CA GLY A 53 -3.31 -20.05 -1.13
C GLY A 53 -2.49 -19.73 0.12
N THR A 54 -1.47 -18.89 0.02
CA THR A 54 -0.62 -18.45 1.14
C THR A 54 -1.33 -17.44 2.02
N ALA A 55 -2.00 -16.46 1.43
CA ALA A 55 -2.86 -15.54 2.16
C ALA A 55 -4.32 -16.02 2.14
N SER A 56 -5.00 -15.93 3.28
CA SER A 56 -6.43 -16.23 3.43
C SER A 56 -7.30 -14.99 3.31
N GLU A 57 -6.75 -13.81 3.59
CA GLU A 57 -7.45 -12.53 3.53
C GLU A 57 -6.46 -11.41 3.15
N VAL A 58 -6.88 -10.55 2.22
CA VAL A 58 -6.18 -9.33 1.84
C VAL A 58 -7.02 -8.11 2.23
N VAL A 59 -6.53 -7.35 3.20
CA VAL A 59 -7.16 -6.12 3.70
C VAL A 59 -6.39 -4.92 3.17
N VAL A 60 -7.09 -3.95 2.57
CA VAL A 60 -6.48 -2.72 2.08
C VAL A 60 -6.84 -1.56 2.97
N ALA A 61 -5.86 -0.76 3.39
CA ALA A 61 -6.07 0.46 4.16
C ALA A 61 -5.61 1.69 3.39
N SER A 62 -6.38 2.78 3.48
CA SER A 62 -5.98 4.10 3.00
C SER A 62 -6.30 5.16 4.04
N ILE A 63 -5.40 6.14 4.17
CA ILE A 63 -5.49 7.22 5.14
C ILE A 63 -5.63 8.55 4.39
N GLY A 64 -6.59 9.36 4.79
CA GLY A 64 -6.84 10.68 4.20
C GLY A 64 -8.32 11.04 4.18
N ASP A 65 -8.69 12.01 3.36
CA ASP A 65 -10.07 12.42 3.20
C ASP A 65 -10.96 11.37 2.52
N LYS A 66 -12.25 11.61 2.43
CA LYS A 66 -13.24 10.68 1.84
C LYS A 66 -12.92 10.26 0.40
N SER A 67 -12.17 11.06 -0.35
CA SER A 67 -11.81 10.73 -1.74
C SER A 67 -10.86 9.52 -1.84
N CYS A 68 -10.13 9.18 -0.75
CA CYS A 68 -9.28 7.98 -0.69
C CYS A 68 -10.05 6.67 -0.85
N GLN A 69 -11.38 6.68 -0.65
CA GLN A 69 -12.25 5.52 -0.89
C GLN A 69 -12.21 5.04 -2.35
N GLU A 70 -11.92 5.92 -3.31
CA GLU A 70 -11.78 5.54 -4.73
C GLU A 70 -10.61 4.56 -4.92
N GLN A 71 -9.49 4.80 -4.25
CA GLN A 71 -8.32 3.94 -4.34
C GLN A 71 -8.53 2.60 -3.63
N ILE A 72 -9.28 2.61 -2.52
CA ILE A 72 -9.68 1.37 -1.85
C ILE A 72 -10.58 0.54 -2.79
N ARG A 73 -11.57 1.15 -3.44
CA ARG A 73 -12.42 0.46 -4.42
C ARG A 73 -11.62 -0.11 -5.59
N THR A 74 -10.62 0.63 -6.07
CA THR A 74 -9.71 0.13 -7.11
C THR A 74 -8.95 -1.11 -6.63
N ALA A 75 -8.41 -1.11 -5.42
CA ALA A 75 -7.71 -2.26 -4.86
C ALA A 75 -8.65 -3.47 -4.64
N LEU A 76 -9.90 -3.23 -4.22
CA LEU A 76 -10.91 -4.29 -4.14
C LEU A 76 -11.23 -4.89 -5.52
N ALA A 77 -11.32 -4.04 -6.57
CA ALA A 77 -11.51 -4.51 -7.94
C ALA A 77 -10.32 -5.32 -8.47
N LEU A 78 -9.11 -5.11 -7.94
CA LEU A 78 -7.92 -5.90 -8.24
C LEU A 78 -7.90 -7.26 -7.53
N GLY A 79 -8.73 -7.48 -6.49
CA GLY A 79 -8.86 -8.77 -5.81
C GLY A 79 -8.67 -8.76 -4.29
N ALA A 80 -8.51 -7.59 -3.68
CA ALA A 80 -8.54 -7.48 -2.22
C ALA A 80 -9.95 -7.82 -1.68
N ASP A 81 -10.02 -8.31 -0.44
CA ASP A 81 -11.26 -8.79 0.17
C ASP A 81 -12.03 -7.68 0.87
N ARG A 82 -11.31 -6.79 1.55
CA ARG A 82 -11.90 -5.79 2.42
C ARG A 82 -11.08 -4.50 2.43
N GLY A 83 -11.76 -3.36 2.58
CA GLY A 83 -11.14 -2.04 2.64
C GLY A 83 -11.36 -1.35 3.98
N ILE A 84 -10.36 -0.63 4.45
CA ILE A 84 -10.40 0.23 5.64
C ILE A 84 -10.03 1.64 5.21
N HIS A 85 -10.92 2.59 5.49
CA HIS A 85 -10.64 4.00 5.34
C HIS A 85 -10.42 4.62 6.71
N VAL A 86 -9.23 5.17 6.93
CA VAL A 86 -8.91 5.97 8.11
C VAL A 86 -9.07 7.44 7.72
N GLU A 87 -10.13 8.06 8.19
CA GLU A 87 -10.39 9.47 7.87
C GLU A 87 -9.38 10.36 8.61
N ALA A 88 -8.66 11.17 7.87
CA ALA A 88 -7.70 12.14 8.38
C ALA A 88 -7.80 13.45 7.59
N GLU A 89 -7.72 14.56 8.29
CA GLU A 89 -7.73 15.90 7.67
C GLU A 89 -6.34 16.26 7.13
N GLY A 90 -6.33 17.05 6.07
CA GLY A 90 -5.10 17.58 5.47
C GLY A 90 -4.27 16.53 4.74
N ARG A 91 -2.95 16.66 4.80
CA ARG A 91 -1.97 15.76 4.19
C ARG A 91 -1.05 15.23 5.28
N PRO A 92 -1.39 14.08 5.91
CA PRO A 92 -0.58 13.55 7.00
C PRO A 92 0.83 13.19 6.53
N GLU A 93 1.81 13.55 7.34
CA GLU A 93 3.23 13.26 7.11
C GLU A 93 3.57 11.79 7.40
N PRO A 94 4.70 11.24 6.89
CA PRO A 94 5.03 9.82 7.02
C PRO A 94 4.95 9.24 8.43
N LEU A 95 5.38 9.98 9.44
CA LEU A 95 5.31 9.52 10.84
C LEU A 95 3.87 9.45 11.36
N GLU A 96 3.05 10.39 10.99
CA GLU A 96 1.63 10.39 11.33
C GLU A 96 0.92 9.21 10.68
N VAL A 97 1.15 9.01 9.38
CA VAL A 97 0.64 7.83 8.64
C VAL A 97 1.09 6.53 9.30
N ALA A 98 2.35 6.41 9.70
CA ALA A 98 2.87 5.23 10.39
C ALA A 98 2.18 4.98 11.74
N LYS A 99 1.87 6.05 12.51
CA LYS A 99 1.11 5.93 13.77
C LYS A 99 -0.32 5.47 13.54
N LEU A 100 -1.00 6.01 12.52
CA LEU A 100 -2.37 5.61 12.17
C LEU A 100 -2.41 4.15 11.67
N LEU A 101 -1.45 3.76 10.81
CA LEU A 101 -1.31 2.36 10.39
C LEU A 101 -1.02 1.40 11.54
N LYS A 102 -0.24 1.82 12.55
CA LYS A 102 -0.06 1.03 13.78
C LYS A 102 -1.39 0.77 14.48
N GLY A 103 -2.30 1.74 14.52
CA GLY A 103 -3.65 1.55 15.03
C GLY A 103 -4.43 0.50 14.24
N VAL A 104 -4.38 0.57 12.91
CA VAL A 104 -4.99 -0.43 12.02
C VAL A 104 -4.40 -1.83 12.26
N ILE A 105 -3.08 -1.95 12.38
CA ILE A 105 -2.40 -3.22 12.69
C ILE A 105 -2.89 -3.79 14.03
N GLY A 106 -3.05 -2.94 15.05
CA GLY A 106 -3.57 -3.36 16.35
C GLY A 106 -4.99 -3.90 16.30
N ALA A 107 -5.85 -3.34 15.44
CA ALA A 107 -7.22 -3.79 15.25
C ALA A 107 -7.32 -5.06 14.38
N GLU A 108 -6.52 -5.15 13.33
CA GLU A 108 -6.60 -6.21 12.32
C GLU A 108 -5.71 -7.42 12.61
N SER A 109 -4.63 -7.24 13.37
CA SER A 109 -3.63 -8.28 13.66
C SER A 109 -3.15 -9.02 12.40
N PRO A 110 -2.63 -8.32 11.36
CA PRO A 110 -2.13 -8.96 10.16
C PRO A 110 -0.80 -9.69 10.43
N ASP A 111 -0.55 -10.73 9.63
CA ASP A 111 0.72 -11.48 9.66
C ASP A 111 1.78 -10.82 8.79
N LEU A 112 1.37 -10.18 7.69
CA LEU A 112 2.25 -9.49 6.77
C LEU A 112 1.67 -8.13 6.39
N ILE A 113 2.50 -7.10 6.46
CA ILE A 113 2.15 -5.75 6.04
C ILE A 113 2.96 -5.41 4.80
N ILE A 114 2.29 -5.08 3.69
CA ILE A 114 2.93 -4.71 2.44
C ILE A 114 2.52 -3.29 2.06
N LEU A 115 3.48 -2.44 1.74
CA LEU A 115 3.21 -1.09 1.26
C LEU A 115 4.24 -0.67 0.20
N GLY A 116 3.91 0.31 -0.63
CA GLY A 116 4.87 0.87 -1.56
C GLY A 116 6.07 1.48 -0.83
N LYS A 117 7.28 1.34 -1.37
CA LYS A 117 8.48 1.90 -0.73
C LYS A 117 8.39 3.41 -0.55
N GLN A 118 7.74 4.10 -1.48
CA GLN A 118 7.58 5.55 -1.50
C GLN A 118 6.30 5.93 -2.27
N SER A 119 5.91 7.18 -2.21
CA SER A 119 4.85 7.75 -3.04
C SER A 119 5.44 8.77 -4.02
N ILE A 120 4.90 8.83 -5.24
CA ILE A 120 5.43 9.68 -6.32
C ILE A 120 5.19 11.19 -6.09
N ASP A 121 4.37 11.54 -5.13
CA ASP A 121 4.07 12.95 -4.77
C ASP A 121 5.00 13.50 -3.68
N GLY A 122 5.32 12.70 -2.66
CA GLY A 122 6.14 13.13 -1.53
C GLY A 122 7.57 12.60 -1.56
N ASP A 123 7.79 11.47 -2.19
CA ASP A 123 9.08 10.80 -2.41
C ASP A 123 9.93 10.55 -1.14
N ASN A 124 9.28 10.51 0.03
CA ASN A 124 9.96 10.48 1.34
C ASN A 124 10.59 9.12 1.67
N ASN A 125 10.01 8.02 1.21
CA ASN A 125 10.48 6.64 1.50
C ASN A 125 10.72 6.37 3.00
N GLN A 126 9.80 6.75 3.86
CA GLN A 126 9.97 6.69 5.32
C GLN A 126 8.89 5.91 6.06
N THR A 127 7.66 5.86 5.53
CA THR A 127 6.48 5.33 6.24
C THR A 127 6.66 3.88 6.66
N GLY A 128 7.14 3.01 5.77
CA GLY A 128 7.33 1.58 6.07
C GLY A 128 8.35 1.33 7.16
N GLN A 129 9.49 2.01 7.11
CA GLN A 129 10.56 1.91 8.10
C GLN A 129 10.10 2.44 9.47
N MET A 130 9.40 3.57 9.50
CA MET A 130 8.81 4.12 10.73
C MET A 130 7.77 3.17 11.32
N LEU A 131 6.92 2.57 10.47
CA LEU A 131 5.91 1.61 10.89
C LEU A 131 6.56 0.36 11.54
N ALA A 132 7.57 -0.20 10.90
CA ALA A 132 8.32 -1.33 11.43
C ALA A 132 8.93 -1.00 12.80
N ALA A 133 9.57 0.16 12.94
CA ALA A 133 10.13 0.62 14.21
C ALA A 133 9.05 0.81 15.29
N LEU A 134 7.90 1.43 14.96
CA LEU A 134 6.81 1.66 15.90
C LEU A 134 6.12 0.38 16.37
N THR A 135 6.12 -0.67 15.55
CA THR A 135 5.49 -1.96 15.86
C THR A 135 6.47 -2.99 16.41
N GLY A 136 7.78 -2.74 16.32
CA GLY A 136 8.82 -3.70 16.67
C GLY A 136 8.94 -4.89 15.71
N MET A 137 8.35 -4.78 14.51
CA MET A 137 8.39 -5.82 13.48
C MET A 137 9.68 -5.74 12.66
N GLY A 138 10.11 -6.90 12.13
CA GLY A 138 11.15 -6.94 11.11
C GLY A 138 10.73 -6.19 9.84
N GLN A 139 11.70 -5.62 9.11
CA GLN A 139 11.43 -4.90 7.87
C GLN A 139 12.24 -5.46 6.70
N GLY A 140 11.58 -5.68 5.55
CA GLY A 140 12.17 -5.97 4.24
C GLY A 140 11.84 -4.85 3.28
N THR A 141 12.79 -3.92 3.08
CA THR A 141 12.55 -2.72 2.26
C THR A 141 13.05 -2.89 0.84
N PHE A 142 12.43 -2.19 -0.13
CA PHE A 142 12.80 -2.23 -1.56
C PHE A 142 12.70 -3.64 -2.17
N ALA A 143 11.64 -4.38 -1.82
CA ALA A 143 11.48 -5.75 -2.26
C ALA A 143 11.34 -5.87 -3.79
N SER A 144 12.18 -6.69 -4.38
CA SER A 144 12.08 -7.16 -5.77
C SER A 144 11.65 -8.63 -5.86
N GLU A 145 11.64 -9.35 -4.72
CA GLU A 145 11.11 -10.70 -4.59
C GLU A 145 10.63 -10.95 -3.16
N VAL A 146 9.50 -11.63 -3.00
CA VAL A 146 8.90 -11.97 -1.71
C VAL A 146 8.50 -13.44 -1.70
N ASN A 147 9.10 -14.22 -0.81
CA ASN A 147 8.80 -15.64 -0.63
C ASN A 147 8.35 -15.90 0.82
N VAL A 148 7.10 -16.28 0.99
CA VAL A 148 6.53 -16.58 2.32
C VAL A 148 6.73 -18.06 2.65
N GLY A 149 7.36 -18.30 3.80
CA GLY A 149 7.54 -19.63 4.38
C GLY A 149 6.67 -19.86 5.62
N ASP A 150 6.95 -20.94 6.35
CA ASP A 150 6.28 -21.26 7.60
C ASP A 150 6.78 -20.33 8.73
N GLY A 151 5.96 -19.34 9.05
CA GLY A 151 6.26 -18.34 10.08
C GLY A 151 7.35 -17.32 9.72
N THR A 152 7.83 -17.32 8.48
CA THR A 152 8.86 -16.40 7.99
C THR A 152 8.52 -15.83 6.62
N VAL A 153 9.18 -14.74 6.24
CA VAL A 153 9.17 -14.20 4.89
C VAL A 153 10.60 -13.88 4.46
N GLN A 154 11.02 -14.40 3.31
CA GLN A 154 12.26 -14.01 2.65
C GLN A 154 11.98 -12.87 1.67
N VAL A 155 12.76 -11.81 1.76
CA VAL A 155 12.65 -10.62 0.93
C VAL A 155 13.98 -10.36 0.25
N THR A 156 14.01 -10.44 -1.08
CA THR A 156 15.15 -9.98 -1.88
C THR A 156 14.98 -8.48 -2.14
N ARG A 157 15.96 -7.72 -1.75
CA ARG A 157 15.97 -6.26 -1.73
C ARG A 157 16.91 -5.70 -2.78
N GLU A 158 16.49 -4.63 -3.42
CA GLU A 158 17.37 -3.79 -4.25
C GLU A 158 18.23 -2.89 -3.36
N ILE A 159 19.53 -3.03 -3.45
CA ILE A 159 20.52 -2.18 -2.75
C ILE A 159 21.55 -1.64 -3.74
N ASP A 160 22.31 -0.62 -3.39
CA ASP A 160 23.28 0.03 -4.30
C ASP A 160 24.35 -0.94 -4.84
N GLY A 161 24.71 -1.94 -4.07
CA GLY A 161 25.71 -2.96 -4.46
C GLY A 161 25.13 -4.17 -5.19
N GLY A 162 23.80 -4.22 -5.44
CA GLY A 162 23.14 -5.37 -6.08
C GLY A 162 21.90 -5.84 -5.31
N LEU A 163 21.77 -7.14 -5.08
CA LEU A 163 20.65 -7.75 -4.37
C LEU A 163 21.07 -8.28 -3.00
N GLN A 164 20.19 -8.11 -2.02
CA GLN A 164 20.34 -8.67 -0.68
C GLN A 164 19.08 -9.43 -0.29
N THR A 165 19.19 -10.70 0.05
CA THR A 165 18.07 -11.46 0.61
C THR A 165 18.15 -11.48 2.13
N VAL A 166 17.03 -11.10 2.77
CA VAL A 166 16.86 -11.14 4.23
C VAL A 166 15.69 -12.06 4.56
N GLU A 167 15.77 -12.76 5.68
CA GLU A 167 14.67 -13.54 6.23
C GLU A 167 14.15 -12.87 7.51
N LEU A 168 12.84 -12.69 7.58
CA LEU A 168 12.14 -12.03 8.67
C LEU A 168 11.15 -12.99 9.30
N LYS A 169 11.03 -12.96 10.62
CA LYS A 169 9.93 -13.62 11.32
C LYS A 169 8.64 -12.82 11.12
N LEU A 170 7.54 -13.50 10.92
CA LEU A 170 6.21 -12.90 10.90
C LEU A 170 5.74 -12.58 12.35
N PRO A 171 5.01 -11.49 12.58
CA PRO A 171 4.59 -10.49 11.58
C PRO A 171 5.75 -9.58 11.14
N ALA A 172 5.70 -9.15 9.87
CA ALA A 172 6.74 -8.32 9.26
C ALA A 172 6.18 -7.21 8.36
N VAL A 173 6.98 -6.17 8.14
CA VAL A 173 6.69 -5.06 7.23
C VAL A 173 7.57 -5.18 5.98
N VAL A 174 6.96 -5.17 4.81
CA VAL A 174 7.64 -5.21 3.51
C VAL A 174 7.29 -3.95 2.73
N THR A 175 8.30 -3.31 2.12
CA THR A 175 8.07 -2.21 1.18
C THR A 175 8.48 -2.64 -0.23
N THR A 176 7.62 -2.36 -1.23
CA THR A 176 7.76 -2.89 -2.58
C THR A 176 8.51 -1.94 -3.51
N ASP A 177 9.43 -2.47 -4.31
CA ASP A 177 10.01 -1.82 -5.48
C ASP A 177 9.16 -2.12 -6.73
N LEU A 178 9.28 -1.31 -7.78
CA LEU A 178 8.58 -1.52 -9.06
C LEU A 178 8.99 -2.81 -9.78
N ARG A 179 10.13 -3.39 -9.43
CA ARG A 179 10.66 -4.63 -10.01
C ARG A 179 10.04 -5.91 -9.45
N LEU A 180 9.24 -5.79 -8.37
CA LEU A 180 8.68 -6.97 -7.69
C LEU A 180 7.71 -7.75 -8.59
N ASN A 181 6.83 -7.04 -9.27
CA ASN A 181 5.84 -7.63 -10.17
C ASN A 181 5.31 -6.60 -11.18
N GLU A 182 4.45 -7.06 -12.09
CA GLU A 182 3.67 -6.23 -12.99
C GLU A 182 2.20 -6.27 -12.54
N PRO A 183 1.61 -5.12 -12.14
CA PRO A 183 0.22 -5.07 -11.68
C PRO A 183 -0.76 -5.45 -12.79
N ARG A 184 -1.78 -6.21 -12.41
CA ARG A 184 -2.90 -6.55 -13.31
C ARG A 184 -3.82 -5.36 -13.53
N TYR A 185 -4.63 -5.43 -14.59
CA TYR A 185 -5.76 -4.54 -14.79
C TYR A 185 -7.01 -5.08 -14.09
N ALA A 186 -7.77 -4.20 -13.44
CA ALA A 186 -9.07 -4.58 -12.89
C ALA A 186 -10.04 -4.94 -14.03
N SER A 187 -10.74 -6.07 -13.88
CA SER A 187 -11.78 -6.46 -14.85
C SER A 187 -13.06 -5.62 -14.70
N LEU A 188 -13.77 -5.39 -15.79
CA LEU A 188 -15.07 -4.67 -15.74
C LEU A 188 -16.07 -5.29 -14.75
N PRO A 189 -16.27 -6.62 -14.69
CA PRO A 189 -17.13 -7.23 -13.69
C PRO A 189 -16.71 -6.90 -12.26
N ASN A 190 -15.42 -6.95 -11.95
CA ASN A 190 -14.92 -6.62 -10.62
C ASN A 190 -15.17 -5.16 -10.24
N ILE A 191 -14.92 -4.23 -11.17
CA ILE A 191 -15.20 -2.80 -10.98
C ILE A 191 -16.69 -2.58 -10.66
N MET A 192 -17.60 -3.23 -11.38
CA MET A 192 -19.04 -3.12 -11.17
C MET A 192 -19.47 -3.70 -9.82
N THR A 193 -18.89 -4.83 -9.39
CA THR A 193 -19.22 -5.48 -8.12
C THR A 193 -18.80 -4.61 -6.93
N VAL A 194 -17.61 -4.01 -6.98
CA VAL A 194 -17.08 -3.15 -5.90
C VAL A 194 -17.91 -1.90 -5.67
N SER A 195 -18.61 -1.39 -6.70
CA SER A 195 -19.50 -0.22 -6.54
C SER A 195 -20.60 -0.43 -5.51
N TYR A 196 -20.93 -1.67 -5.17
CA TYR A 196 -21.96 -2.05 -4.18
C TYR A 196 -21.38 -2.52 -2.84
N THR A 197 -20.07 -2.58 -2.67
CA THR A 197 -19.44 -3.05 -1.42
C THR A 197 -19.36 -1.90 -0.42
N HIS A 198 -19.90 -2.10 0.80
CA HIS A 198 -19.79 -1.13 1.88
C HIS A 198 -18.35 -1.12 2.42
N LEU A 199 -17.77 0.07 2.48
CA LEU A 199 -16.55 0.31 3.24
C LEU A 199 -16.91 0.37 4.72
N THR A 200 -16.28 -0.45 5.53
CA THR A 200 -16.39 -0.34 6.99
C THR A 200 -15.54 0.86 7.42
N LEU A 201 -16.19 1.88 7.94
CA LEU A 201 -15.51 2.97 8.64
C LEU A 201 -15.32 2.52 10.09
N PRO A 202 -14.15 2.68 10.69
CA PRO A 202 -13.97 2.50 12.12
C PRO A 202 -14.66 3.59 12.93
#